data_e37498133db5e1949dc39c66c7c9fc0d
#
_entry.id   e37498133db5e1949dc39c66c7c9fc0d
#
_cell.length_a   1.000
_cell.length_b   1.000
_cell.length_c   1.000
_cell.angle_alpha   90.00
_cell.angle_beta   90.00
_cell.angle_gamma   90.00
#
_symmetry.space_group_name_H-M   'P 1'
#
loop_
_entity.id
_entity.type
_entity.pdbx_description
1 polymer ?
#
loop_
_entity_poly.entity_id
_entity_poly.type
_entity_poly.pdbx_seq_one_letter_code
_entity_poly.pdbx_strand_id
1 'polypeptide(L)'
;MAKVRAPFEIIGTLDDLTFYKSSGQNLVREKGKPGITKEQFATSEIFIPIKKHGIEYGYCSLKSRVFRLLAKQFYDRAKEVSFAGRVNKLLFEILEEDTLNQRGERKLEIGLQIPALDEILLHFEANKLRPLDKVCYKNITFDWHENTINLNSINVDKDINWPEVEANRIHFQLAIANWNCKEDAFENHYSNEIILERSNAESLLEFQLNKLQTKDLW
;
A
#
# COMPACT_ATOMS: atom_id res chain seq x y z
N MET A 1 -21.47 18.03 4.22
CA MET A 1 -20.65 18.96 3.41
C MET A 1 -21.43 19.35 2.18
N ALA A 2 -21.48 20.62 1.85
CA ALA A 2 -22.18 21.10 0.67
C ALA A 2 -21.15 21.53 -0.41
N LYS A 3 -21.54 21.41 -1.69
CA LYS A 3 -20.73 21.87 -2.81
C LYS A 3 -21.04 23.33 -3.10
N VAL A 4 -20.01 24.13 -3.35
CA VAL A 4 -20.15 25.54 -3.72
C VAL A 4 -20.01 25.67 -5.23
N ARG A 5 -21.00 26.28 -5.89
CA ARG A 5 -20.94 26.69 -7.28
C ARG A 5 -20.91 28.23 -7.32
N ALA A 6 -19.72 28.76 -7.53
CA ALA A 6 -19.53 30.21 -7.66
C ALA A 6 -18.59 30.49 -8.84
N PRO A 7 -18.69 31.65 -9.50
CA PRO A 7 -17.80 32.04 -10.60
C PRO A 7 -16.35 32.32 -10.10
N PHE A 8 -16.13 32.36 -8.80
CA PHE A 8 -14.85 32.60 -8.14
C PHE A 8 -14.64 31.63 -7.01
N GLU A 9 -13.39 31.36 -6.69
CA GLU A 9 -13.02 30.47 -5.58
C GLU A 9 -12.99 31.28 -4.27
N ILE A 10 -13.65 30.73 -3.24
CA ILE A 10 -13.52 31.21 -1.86
C ILE A 10 -12.79 30.17 -1.08
N ILE A 11 -11.72 30.57 -0.38
CA ILE A 11 -10.96 29.70 0.54
C ILE A 11 -10.80 30.47 1.86
N GLY A 12 -11.13 29.81 2.96
CA GLY A 12 -11.02 30.40 4.30
C GLY A 12 -12.33 30.29 5.09
N THR A 13 -12.39 30.95 6.22
CA THR A 13 -13.55 30.96 7.09
C THR A 13 -14.24 32.31 7.03
N LEU A 14 -15.54 32.30 6.76
CA LEU A 14 -16.41 33.47 6.79
C LEU A 14 -17.56 33.15 7.76
N ASP A 15 -17.67 33.90 8.83
CA ASP A 15 -18.60 33.68 9.94
C ASP A 15 -18.56 32.22 10.46
N ASP A 16 -19.65 31.49 10.32
CA ASP A 16 -19.78 30.08 10.74
C ASP A 16 -19.51 29.08 9.62
N LEU A 17 -19.02 29.53 8.47
CA LEU A 17 -18.74 28.67 7.31
C LEU A 17 -17.25 28.64 6.99
N THR A 18 -16.74 27.46 6.76
CA THR A 18 -15.37 27.24 6.26
C THR A 18 -15.43 26.69 4.84
N PHE A 19 -14.84 27.44 3.92
CA PHE A 19 -14.71 27.10 2.49
C PHE A 19 -13.34 26.49 2.24
N TYR A 20 -13.30 25.39 1.52
CA TYR A 20 -12.05 24.70 1.19
C TYR A 20 -12.18 23.91 -0.11
N LYS A 21 -11.02 23.56 -0.71
CA LYS A 21 -10.94 22.74 -1.92
C LYS A 21 -10.51 21.32 -1.57
N SER A 22 -11.23 20.33 -2.08
CA SER A 22 -10.87 18.93 -1.97
C SER A 22 -11.20 18.21 -3.26
N SER A 23 -10.24 17.43 -3.77
CA SER A 23 -10.39 16.69 -5.04
C SER A 23 -10.89 17.55 -6.21
N GLY A 24 -10.39 18.79 -6.31
CA GLY A 24 -10.78 19.73 -7.37
C GLY A 24 -12.16 20.38 -7.20
N GLN A 25 -12.89 20.09 -6.11
CA GLN A 25 -14.21 20.65 -5.84
C GLN A 25 -14.15 21.68 -4.71
N ASN A 26 -14.91 22.76 -4.88
CA ASN A 26 -15.09 23.74 -3.82
C ASN A 26 -16.18 23.23 -2.87
N LEU A 27 -15.84 23.13 -1.60
CA LEU A 27 -16.69 22.60 -0.55
C LEU A 27 -16.86 23.63 0.55
N VAL A 28 -17.99 23.55 1.24
CA VAL A 28 -18.29 24.34 2.43
C VAL A 28 -18.74 23.41 3.56
N ARG A 29 -18.34 23.74 4.76
CA ARG A 29 -18.81 23.10 6.01
C ARG A 29 -19.04 24.17 7.07
N GLU A 30 -19.85 23.85 8.04
CA GLU A 30 -19.94 24.67 9.25
C GLU A 30 -18.59 24.69 9.98
N LYS A 31 -18.27 25.83 10.54
CA LYS A 31 -17.13 25.99 11.44
C LYS A 31 -17.31 25.07 12.64
N GLY A 32 -16.33 24.19 12.87
CA GLY A 32 -16.37 23.33 14.06
C GLY A 32 -16.44 24.17 15.34
N LYS A 33 -17.30 23.77 16.25
CA LYS A 33 -17.32 24.37 17.60
C LYS A 33 -15.97 24.14 18.27
N PRO A 34 -15.48 25.06 19.12
CA PRO A 34 -14.32 24.80 19.94
C PRO A 34 -14.54 23.51 20.70
N GLY A 35 -13.74 22.51 20.36
CA GLY A 35 -13.80 21.22 21.04
C GLY A 35 -12.95 21.23 22.31
N ILE A 36 -12.35 20.09 22.60
CA ILE A 36 -11.47 19.87 23.72
C ILE A 36 -10.20 20.71 23.55
N THR A 37 -9.76 21.39 24.60
CA THR A 37 -8.51 22.13 24.60
C THR A 37 -7.30 21.18 24.58
N LYS A 38 -6.14 21.68 24.14
CA LYS A 38 -4.88 20.89 24.19
C LYS A 38 -4.58 20.39 25.59
N GLU A 39 -4.83 21.21 26.61
CA GLU A 39 -4.61 20.87 28.02
C GLU A 39 -5.55 19.76 28.47
N GLN A 40 -6.85 19.88 28.17
CA GLN A 40 -7.82 18.83 28.46
C GLN A 40 -7.49 17.52 27.76
N PHE A 41 -7.06 17.58 26.50
CA PHE A 41 -6.60 16.40 25.78
C PHE A 41 -5.34 15.79 26.41
N ALA A 42 -4.40 16.64 26.85
CA ALA A 42 -3.14 16.18 27.45
C ALA A 42 -3.32 15.55 28.83
N THR A 43 -4.20 16.08 29.67
CA THR A 43 -4.34 15.70 31.09
C THR A 43 -5.40 14.64 31.35
N SER A 44 -6.47 14.60 30.54
CA SER A 44 -7.59 13.69 30.79
C SER A 44 -7.27 12.25 30.42
N GLU A 45 -7.59 11.32 31.32
CA GLU A 45 -7.42 9.88 31.16
C GLU A 45 -8.33 9.29 30.05
N ILE A 46 -9.47 9.91 29.79
CA ILE A 46 -10.41 9.50 28.74
C ILE A 46 -9.70 9.43 27.36
N PHE A 47 -8.67 10.24 27.16
CA PHE A 47 -7.95 10.29 25.89
C PHE A 47 -6.73 9.36 25.82
N ILE A 48 -6.42 8.60 26.86
CA ILE A 48 -5.31 7.64 26.86
C ILE A 48 -5.41 6.65 25.70
N PRO A 49 -6.58 6.02 25.40
CA PRO A 49 -6.69 5.08 24.28
C PRO A 49 -6.42 5.75 22.92
N ILE A 50 -6.87 7.00 22.74
CA ILE A 50 -6.67 7.75 21.50
C ILE A 50 -5.19 8.13 21.36
N LYS A 51 -4.52 8.52 22.43
CA LYS A 51 -3.08 8.82 22.44
C LYS A 51 -2.26 7.59 22.08
N LYS A 52 -2.55 6.45 22.72
CA LYS A 52 -1.88 5.17 22.43
C LYS A 52 -2.07 4.76 20.97
N HIS A 53 -3.29 4.85 20.45
CA HIS A 53 -3.56 4.62 19.03
C HIS A 53 -2.76 5.58 18.12
N GLY A 54 -2.70 6.86 18.47
CA GLY A 54 -1.93 7.85 17.71
C GLY A 54 -0.43 7.57 17.67
N ILE A 55 0.15 7.06 18.77
CA ILE A 55 1.56 6.66 18.84
C ILE A 55 1.81 5.50 17.88
N GLU A 56 1.01 4.45 17.96
CA GLU A 56 1.14 3.26 17.09
C GLU A 56 0.91 3.58 15.63
N TYR A 57 -0.12 4.39 15.34
CA TYR A 57 -0.40 4.83 13.97
C TYR A 57 0.74 5.67 13.39
N GLY A 58 1.32 6.55 14.20
CA GLY A 58 2.51 7.33 13.81
C GLY A 58 3.72 6.44 13.55
N TYR A 59 3.95 5.44 14.40
CA TYR A 59 5.00 4.43 14.20
C TYR A 59 4.81 3.67 12.88
N CYS A 60 3.61 3.14 12.61
CA CYS A 60 3.30 2.48 11.35
C CYS A 60 3.46 3.41 10.13
N SER A 61 3.15 4.69 10.28
CA SER A 61 3.35 5.68 9.21
C SER A 61 4.83 5.85 8.84
N LEU A 62 5.74 5.80 9.81
CA LEU A 62 7.18 5.81 9.53
C LEU A 62 7.60 4.50 8.83
N LYS A 63 7.20 3.35 9.36
CA LYS A 63 7.51 2.04 8.76
C LYS A 63 6.93 1.89 7.34
N SER A 64 5.76 2.46 7.07
CA SER A 64 5.14 2.45 5.74
C SER A 64 5.96 3.17 4.68
N ARG A 65 6.81 4.13 5.07
CA ARG A 65 7.74 4.78 4.13
C ARG A 65 8.79 3.79 3.64
N VAL A 66 9.36 3.00 4.56
CA VAL A 66 10.36 1.97 4.22
C VAL A 66 9.71 0.85 3.42
N PHE A 67 8.56 0.34 3.86
CA PHE A 67 7.82 -0.68 3.12
C PHE A 67 7.60 -0.31 1.65
N ARG A 68 7.26 0.95 1.36
CA ARG A 68 7.09 1.44 -0.01
C ARG A 68 8.40 1.53 -0.81
N LEU A 69 9.55 1.46 -0.16
CA LEU A 69 10.85 1.40 -0.84
C LEU A 69 11.20 -0.03 -1.28
N LEU A 70 10.65 -1.06 -0.64
CA LEU A 70 10.94 -2.46 -0.96
C LEU A 70 10.70 -2.79 -2.43
N ALA A 71 9.62 -2.29 -3.00
CA ALA A 71 9.30 -2.46 -4.42
C ALA A 71 9.01 -1.09 -5.11
N LYS A 72 9.87 -0.11 -4.85
CA LYS A 72 9.67 1.28 -5.27
C LYS A 72 9.35 1.43 -6.75
N GLN A 73 10.05 0.70 -7.62
CA GLN A 73 9.83 0.78 -9.07
C GLN A 73 8.40 0.38 -9.45
N PHE A 74 7.85 -0.65 -8.81
CA PHE A 74 6.48 -1.10 -9.06
C PHE A 74 5.47 -0.10 -8.51
N TYR A 75 5.68 0.34 -7.28
CA TYR A 75 4.76 1.27 -6.63
C TYR A 75 4.70 2.62 -7.35
N ASP A 76 5.82 3.11 -7.86
CA ASP A 76 5.82 4.39 -8.57
C ASP A 76 5.08 4.32 -9.92
N ARG A 77 5.05 3.14 -10.56
CA ARG A 77 4.32 2.90 -11.82
C ARG A 77 2.84 2.58 -11.61
N ALA A 78 2.50 1.82 -10.56
CA ALA A 78 1.18 1.22 -10.39
C ALA A 78 0.30 1.86 -9.32
N LYS A 79 0.86 2.59 -8.36
CA LYS A 79 0.14 3.14 -7.20
C LYS A 79 -1.02 4.04 -7.60
N GLU A 80 -2.13 3.86 -6.90
CA GLU A 80 -3.26 4.79 -6.94
C GLU A 80 -3.23 5.77 -5.75
N VAL A 81 -4.11 6.77 -5.74
CA VAL A 81 -4.09 7.87 -4.76
C VAL A 81 -4.14 7.41 -3.30
N SER A 82 -4.88 6.33 -3.00
CA SER A 82 -5.04 5.83 -1.64
C SER A 82 -3.94 4.86 -1.19
N PHE A 83 -2.99 4.52 -2.08
CA PHE A 83 -1.98 3.48 -1.82
C PHE A 83 -1.21 3.70 -0.52
N ALA A 84 -0.68 4.91 -0.28
CA ALA A 84 0.09 5.19 0.93
C ALA A 84 -0.73 5.02 2.22
N GLY A 85 -2.00 5.41 2.20
CA GLY A 85 -2.92 5.20 3.33
C GLY A 85 -3.23 3.72 3.55
N ARG A 86 -3.36 2.93 2.47
CA ARG A 86 -3.59 1.49 2.56
C ARG A 86 -2.38 0.74 3.10
N VAL A 87 -1.15 1.12 2.71
CA VAL A 87 0.07 0.56 3.31
C VAL A 87 0.11 0.84 4.81
N ASN A 88 -0.20 2.07 5.22
CA ASN A 88 -0.23 2.41 6.64
C ASN A 88 -1.28 1.60 7.41
N LYS A 89 -2.45 1.42 6.83
CA LYS A 89 -3.52 0.58 7.40
C LYS A 89 -3.08 -0.88 7.51
N LEU A 90 -2.49 -1.44 6.45
CA LEU A 90 -1.96 -2.81 6.44
C LEU A 90 -0.95 -3.03 7.57
N LEU A 91 0.06 -2.16 7.67
CA LEU A 91 1.07 -2.29 8.72
C LEU A 91 0.48 -2.09 10.13
N PHE A 92 -0.56 -1.26 10.25
CA PHE A 92 -1.25 -1.10 11.51
C PHE A 92 -2.05 -2.37 11.90
N GLU A 93 -2.72 -3.00 10.95
CA GLU A 93 -3.41 -4.28 11.15
C GLU A 93 -2.41 -5.38 11.57
N ILE A 94 -1.25 -5.46 10.92
CA ILE A 94 -0.17 -6.38 11.32
C ILE A 94 0.38 -6.04 12.72
N LEU A 95 0.53 -4.76 13.05
CA LEU A 95 0.95 -4.33 14.39
C LEU A 95 -0.05 -4.79 15.47
N GLU A 96 -1.34 -4.83 15.15
CA GLU A 96 -2.39 -5.25 16.10
C GLU A 96 -2.27 -6.72 16.48
N GLU A 97 -1.58 -7.53 15.70
CA GLU A 97 -1.28 -8.93 15.99
C GLU A 97 -0.16 -9.10 17.05
N ASP A 98 0.54 -8.04 17.43
CA ASP A 98 1.44 -8.09 18.58
C ASP A 98 0.64 -8.26 19.88
N THR A 99 0.58 -9.48 20.37
CA THR A 99 -0.07 -9.85 21.62
C THR A 99 0.87 -9.82 22.84
N LEU A 100 2.16 -9.60 22.63
CA LEU A 100 3.16 -9.58 23.70
C LEU A 100 3.24 -8.22 24.37
N ASN A 101 3.02 -7.13 23.65
CA ASN A 101 3.11 -5.78 24.14
C ASN A 101 1.72 -5.15 24.34
N GLN A 102 1.65 -4.22 25.29
CA GLN A 102 0.41 -3.48 25.53
C GLN A 102 0.16 -2.45 24.42
N ARG A 103 -1.12 -2.11 24.22
CA ARG A 103 -1.50 -1.05 23.30
C ARG A 103 -0.76 0.26 23.60
N GLY A 104 -0.16 0.84 22.59
CA GLY A 104 0.72 1.99 22.67
C GLY A 104 2.21 1.66 22.67
N GLU A 105 2.55 0.38 22.86
CA GLU A 105 3.93 -0.15 22.90
C GLU A 105 4.15 -1.32 21.95
N ARG A 106 3.13 -1.68 21.16
CA ARG A 106 3.18 -2.78 20.20
C ARG A 106 4.24 -2.52 19.11
N LYS A 107 4.84 -3.61 18.66
CA LYS A 107 5.96 -3.60 17.72
C LYS A 107 5.64 -4.36 16.46
N LEU A 108 5.94 -3.75 15.32
CA LEU A 108 5.65 -4.35 14.02
C LEU A 108 6.48 -5.62 13.78
N GLU A 109 7.73 -5.68 14.26
CA GLU A 109 8.58 -6.85 14.14
C GLU A 109 8.03 -8.12 14.83
N ILE A 110 7.13 -7.95 15.80
CA ILE A 110 6.44 -9.06 16.44
C ILE A 110 5.19 -9.44 15.62
N GLY A 111 4.40 -8.45 15.21
CA GLY A 111 3.25 -8.69 14.35
C GLY A 111 3.62 -9.36 13.02
N LEU A 112 4.79 -9.09 12.49
CA LEU A 112 5.29 -9.71 11.27
C LEU A 112 5.66 -11.21 11.42
N GLN A 113 5.65 -11.77 12.62
CA GLN A 113 5.94 -13.20 12.87
C GLN A 113 4.71 -14.09 12.89
N ILE A 114 3.53 -13.53 12.58
CA ILE A 114 2.28 -14.31 12.57
C ILE A 114 2.25 -15.32 11.41
N PRO A 115 1.73 -16.52 11.62
CA PRO A 115 1.67 -17.55 10.57
C PRO A 115 0.81 -17.15 9.35
N ALA A 116 -0.18 -16.28 9.55
CA ALA A 116 -1.10 -15.83 8.49
C ALA A 116 -0.58 -14.62 7.69
N LEU A 117 0.65 -14.19 7.92
CA LEU A 117 1.21 -13.01 7.25
C LEU A 117 1.21 -13.14 5.73
N ASP A 118 1.55 -14.33 5.24
CA ASP A 118 1.61 -14.62 3.80
C ASP A 118 0.25 -14.38 3.12
N GLU A 119 -0.83 -14.79 3.76
CA GLU A 119 -2.19 -14.57 3.24
C GLU A 119 -2.54 -13.07 3.20
N ILE A 120 -2.15 -12.33 4.25
CA ILE A 120 -2.41 -10.88 4.34
C ILE A 120 -1.66 -10.13 3.24
N LEU A 121 -0.39 -10.49 3.00
CA LEU A 121 0.46 -9.82 2.01
C LEU A 121 0.12 -10.23 0.57
N LEU A 122 -0.27 -11.48 0.33
CA LEU A 122 -0.57 -12.01 -1.00
C LEU A 122 -1.67 -11.22 -1.71
N HIS A 123 -2.64 -10.69 -0.97
CA HIS A 123 -3.76 -9.92 -1.52
C HIS A 123 -3.56 -8.40 -1.46
N PHE A 124 -2.35 -7.94 -1.12
CA PHE A 124 -2.06 -6.52 -1.06
C PHE A 124 -1.62 -5.96 -2.41
N GLU A 125 -2.52 -5.25 -3.06
CA GLU A 125 -2.33 -4.67 -4.38
C GLU A 125 -1.93 -3.20 -4.34
N ALA A 126 -0.92 -2.80 -5.12
CA ALA A 126 -0.53 -1.40 -5.25
C ALA A 126 -1.65 -0.55 -5.88
N ASN A 127 -2.40 -1.14 -6.80
CA ASN A 127 -3.53 -0.52 -7.48
C ASN A 127 -4.80 -1.35 -7.28
N LYS A 128 -5.62 -0.99 -6.30
CA LYS A 128 -6.89 -1.67 -6.02
C LYS A 128 -7.96 -1.55 -7.13
N LEU A 129 -7.78 -0.60 -8.05
CA LEU A 129 -8.71 -0.40 -9.16
C LEU A 129 -8.44 -1.43 -10.28
N ARG A 130 -7.20 -1.89 -10.37
CA ARG A 130 -6.75 -2.92 -11.32
C ARG A 130 -5.83 -3.93 -10.61
N PRO A 131 -6.37 -4.77 -9.75
CA PRO A 131 -5.61 -5.83 -9.10
C PRO A 131 -5.21 -6.91 -10.11
N LEU A 132 -4.22 -7.71 -9.75
CA LEU A 132 -3.61 -8.69 -10.65
C LEU A 132 -4.62 -9.70 -11.21
N ASP A 133 -5.54 -10.18 -10.39
CA ASP A 133 -6.61 -11.12 -10.75
C ASP A 133 -7.60 -10.57 -11.81
N LYS A 134 -7.76 -9.25 -11.84
CA LYS A 134 -8.58 -8.56 -12.87
C LYS A 134 -7.80 -8.25 -14.14
N VAL A 135 -6.49 -8.22 -14.07
CA VAL A 135 -5.62 -7.92 -15.22
C VAL A 135 -5.19 -9.19 -15.91
N CYS A 136 -4.83 -10.22 -15.16
CA CYS A 136 -4.40 -11.50 -15.68
C CYS A 136 -5.35 -12.61 -15.23
N TYR A 137 -6.00 -13.26 -16.19
CA TYR A 137 -6.94 -14.36 -15.91
C TYR A 137 -6.24 -15.68 -15.60
N LYS A 138 -4.95 -15.76 -15.87
CA LYS A 138 -4.16 -16.95 -15.58
C LYS A 138 -3.77 -16.95 -14.11
N ASN A 139 -3.94 -18.09 -13.46
CA ASN A 139 -3.55 -18.25 -12.07
C ASN A 139 -2.02 -18.19 -11.94
N ILE A 140 -1.55 -17.25 -11.13
CA ILE A 140 -0.14 -17.07 -10.81
C ILE A 140 0.04 -17.57 -9.38
N THR A 141 0.87 -18.61 -9.21
CA THR A 141 1.20 -19.13 -7.89
C THR A 141 2.68 -18.92 -7.59
N PHE A 142 2.98 -18.62 -6.36
CA PHE A 142 4.33 -18.41 -5.86
C PHE A 142 4.66 -19.50 -4.82
N ASP A 143 5.79 -20.19 -5.01
CA ASP A 143 6.34 -21.08 -4.02
C ASP A 143 7.42 -20.37 -3.22
N TRP A 144 7.12 -20.08 -1.95
CA TRP A 144 8.01 -19.39 -1.03
C TRP A 144 9.23 -20.21 -0.61
N HIS A 145 9.15 -21.54 -0.65
CA HIS A 145 10.27 -22.41 -0.28
C HIS A 145 11.31 -22.48 -1.39
N GLU A 146 10.83 -22.61 -2.62
CA GLU A 146 11.70 -22.70 -3.81
C GLU A 146 11.98 -21.36 -4.44
N ASN A 147 11.32 -20.27 -3.98
CA ASN A 147 11.34 -18.96 -4.61
C ASN A 147 11.03 -19.02 -6.12
N THR A 148 10.06 -19.83 -6.47
CA THR A 148 9.65 -20.03 -7.86
C THR A 148 8.24 -19.49 -8.12
N ILE A 149 8.04 -19.00 -9.33
CA ILE A 149 6.73 -18.56 -9.82
C ILE A 149 6.24 -19.57 -10.86
N ASN A 150 5.04 -20.07 -10.64
CA ASN A 150 4.34 -20.93 -11.59
C ASN A 150 3.48 -20.09 -12.52
N LEU A 151 4.13 -19.47 -13.49
CA LEU A 151 3.51 -18.84 -14.65
C LEU A 151 4.38 -19.16 -15.86
N ASN A 152 4.23 -20.38 -16.40
CA ASN A 152 5.16 -20.88 -17.40
C ASN A 152 4.92 -20.32 -18.81
N SER A 153 3.67 -20.07 -19.16
CA SER A 153 3.32 -19.48 -20.45
C SER A 153 2.08 -18.62 -20.35
N ILE A 154 1.96 -17.66 -21.23
CA ILE A 154 0.81 -16.76 -21.32
C ILE A 154 0.42 -16.50 -22.77
N ASN A 155 -0.88 -16.52 -23.04
CA ASN A 155 -1.45 -16.00 -24.28
C ASN A 155 -1.94 -14.58 -24.02
N VAL A 156 -1.18 -13.62 -24.49
CA VAL A 156 -1.38 -12.20 -24.14
C VAL A 156 -2.73 -11.65 -24.62
N ASP A 157 -3.31 -12.20 -25.68
CA ASP A 157 -4.61 -11.75 -26.19
C ASP A 157 -5.78 -12.34 -25.39
N LYS A 158 -5.65 -13.58 -24.88
CA LYS A 158 -6.72 -14.29 -24.16
C LYS A 158 -6.65 -14.14 -22.66
N ASP A 159 -5.42 -14.15 -22.11
CA ASP A 159 -5.20 -14.22 -20.66
C ASP A 159 -5.11 -12.83 -20.00
N ILE A 160 -5.04 -11.74 -20.80
CA ILE A 160 -4.95 -10.38 -20.29
C ILE A 160 -6.24 -9.60 -20.55
N ASN A 161 -6.72 -8.97 -19.50
CA ASN A 161 -7.83 -8.02 -19.58
C ASN A 161 -7.29 -6.65 -20.02
N TRP A 162 -7.31 -6.41 -21.31
CA TRP A 162 -6.83 -5.17 -21.89
C TRP A 162 -7.74 -3.98 -21.52
N PRO A 163 -7.17 -2.80 -21.20
CA PRO A 163 -7.96 -1.60 -21.03
C PRO A 163 -8.58 -1.13 -22.34
N GLU A 164 -9.66 -0.36 -22.27
CA GLU A 164 -10.34 0.23 -23.45
C GLU A 164 -9.46 1.22 -24.23
N VAL A 165 -8.39 1.72 -23.62
CA VAL A 165 -7.41 2.59 -24.29
C VAL A 165 -6.50 1.72 -25.16
N GLU A 166 -5.97 2.27 -26.25
CA GLU A 166 -5.03 1.59 -27.18
C GLU A 166 -3.75 1.11 -26.49
N ALA A 167 -3.86 0.08 -25.67
CA ALA A 167 -2.73 -0.62 -25.08
C ALA A 167 -2.43 -1.85 -25.92
N ASN A 168 -1.20 -1.98 -26.38
CA ASN A 168 -0.74 -3.08 -27.23
C ASN A 168 0.46 -3.84 -26.64
N ARG A 169 0.93 -3.46 -25.46
CA ARG A 169 2.06 -4.09 -24.77
C ARG A 169 1.76 -4.33 -23.32
N ILE A 170 2.29 -5.42 -22.79
CA ILE A 170 2.29 -5.72 -21.36
C ILE A 170 3.73 -5.96 -20.89
N HIS A 171 4.03 -5.48 -19.72
CA HIS A 171 5.33 -5.61 -19.08
C HIS A 171 5.21 -6.47 -17.83
N PHE A 172 6.02 -7.52 -17.75
CA PHE A 172 6.14 -8.38 -16.58
C PHE A 172 7.50 -8.18 -15.95
N GLN A 173 7.54 -8.02 -14.66
CA GLN A 173 8.77 -7.94 -13.88
C GLN A 173 8.51 -8.47 -12.48
N LEU A 174 9.49 -9.15 -11.90
CA LEU A 174 9.45 -9.63 -10.54
C LEU A 174 10.35 -8.77 -9.65
N ALA A 175 10.02 -8.72 -8.37
CA ALA A 175 10.91 -8.19 -7.35
C ALA A 175 10.90 -9.12 -6.15
N ILE A 176 12.04 -9.22 -5.50
CA ILE A 176 12.20 -9.86 -4.21
C ILE A 176 12.84 -8.84 -3.26
N ALA A 177 12.38 -8.81 -2.02
CA ALA A 177 12.91 -7.90 -1.01
C ALA A 177 12.93 -8.56 0.35
N ASN A 178 13.99 -8.26 1.12
CA ASN A 178 14.09 -8.52 2.55
C ASN A 178 13.98 -7.19 3.30
N TRP A 179 13.38 -7.22 4.48
CA TRP A 179 13.24 -6.05 5.32
C TRP A 179 13.51 -6.36 6.79
N ASN A 180 14.56 -5.76 7.35
CA ASN A 180 14.74 -5.67 8.79
C ASN A 180 13.89 -4.51 9.32
N CYS A 181 12.69 -4.83 9.78
CA CYS A 181 11.74 -3.84 10.27
C CYS A 181 12.26 -3.06 11.50
N LYS A 182 13.09 -3.68 12.34
CA LYS A 182 13.65 -3.04 13.54
C LYS A 182 14.62 -1.93 13.18
N GLU A 183 15.53 -2.19 12.23
CA GLU A 183 16.62 -1.29 11.85
C GLU A 183 16.29 -0.44 10.61
N ASP A 184 15.13 -0.67 9.99
CA ASP A 184 14.73 -0.07 8.71
C ASP A 184 15.72 -0.32 7.56
N ALA A 185 16.49 -1.40 7.67
CA ALA A 185 17.40 -1.85 6.62
C ALA A 185 16.66 -2.80 5.68
N PHE A 186 16.94 -2.71 4.38
CA PHE A 186 16.34 -3.59 3.40
C PHE A 186 17.28 -3.85 2.23
N GLU A 187 17.07 -4.98 1.59
CA GLU A 187 17.69 -5.37 0.33
C GLU A 187 16.58 -5.70 -0.66
N ASN A 188 16.70 -5.26 -1.91
CA ASN A 188 15.75 -5.63 -2.95
C ASN A 188 16.45 -5.87 -4.28
N HIS A 189 15.90 -6.81 -5.05
CA HIS A 189 16.33 -7.11 -6.41
C HIS A 189 15.14 -7.17 -7.35
N TYR A 190 15.36 -6.72 -8.56
CA TYR A 190 14.38 -6.78 -9.64
C TYR A 190 14.87 -7.73 -10.72
N SER A 191 13.98 -8.51 -11.30
CA SER A 191 14.28 -9.33 -12.45
C SER A 191 14.48 -8.49 -13.71
N ASN A 192 14.90 -9.17 -14.79
CA ASN A 192 14.72 -8.64 -16.13
C ASN A 192 13.24 -8.29 -16.35
N GLU A 193 13.00 -7.28 -17.17
CA GLU A 193 11.66 -6.91 -17.66
C GLU A 193 11.35 -7.70 -18.92
N ILE A 194 10.19 -8.37 -18.96
CA ILE A 194 9.69 -9.11 -20.12
C ILE A 194 8.58 -8.27 -20.74
N ILE A 195 8.76 -7.86 -21.99
CA ILE A 195 7.80 -7.03 -22.71
C ILE A 195 7.17 -7.90 -23.79
N LEU A 196 5.86 -8.06 -23.75
CA LEU A 196 5.09 -8.80 -24.73
C LEU A 196 4.14 -7.87 -25.48
N GLU A 197 4.11 -8.01 -26.80
CA GLU A 197 3.12 -7.36 -27.64
C GLU A 197 1.83 -8.20 -27.66
N ARG A 198 0.69 -7.53 -27.84
CA ARG A 198 -0.59 -8.21 -27.95
C ARG A 198 -0.60 -9.14 -29.16
N SER A 199 -0.67 -10.44 -28.92
CA SER A 199 -0.69 -11.48 -29.92
C SER A 199 -1.37 -12.75 -29.40
N ASN A 200 -1.88 -13.58 -30.30
CA ASN A 200 -2.48 -14.87 -29.99
C ASN A 200 -1.45 -16.00 -29.80
N ALA A 201 -0.16 -15.72 -29.82
CA ALA A 201 0.87 -16.71 -29.59
C ALA A 201 1.10 -16.95 -28.08
N GLU A 202 1.38 -18.19 -27.70
CA GLU A 202 1.87 -18.53 -26.38
C GLU A 202 3.29 -17.99 -26.21
N SER A 203 3.54 -17.28 -25.13
CA SER A 203 4.84 -16.72 -24.77
C SER A 203 5.33 -17.31 -23.46
N LEU A 204 6.60 -17.71 -23.42
CA LEU A 204 7.24 -18.16 -22.17
C LEU A 204 7.70 -16.97 -21.38
N LEU A 205 7.56 -17.04 -20.06
CA LEU A 205 8.02 -16.02 -19.12
C LEU A 205 9.21 -16.57 -18.32
N GLU A 206 10.39 -16.12 -18.67
CA GLU A 206 11.64 -16.50 -17.99
C GLU A 206 12.19 -15.30 -17.21
N PHE A 207 12.06 -15.34 -15.89
CA PHE A 207 12.58 -14.32 -15.00
C PHE A 207 13.93 -14.70 -14.46
N GLN A 208 14.88 -13.78 -14.52
CA GLN A 208 16.20 -13.92 -13.90
C GLN A 208 16.25 -13.03 -12.66
N LEU A 209 16.38 -13.64 -11.50
CA LEU A 209 16.42 -12.95 -10.21
C LEU A 209 17.71 -13.33 -9.46
N ASN A 210 18.41 -12.32 -8.96
CA ASN A 210 19.54 -12.55 -8.07
C ASN A 210 19.05 -12.97 -6.69
N LYS A 211 19.75 -13.90 -6.06
CA LYS A 211 19.45 -14.28 -4.67
C LYS A 211 19.77 -13.13 -3.72
N LEU A 212 18.93 -12.94 -2.72
CA LEU A 212 19.23 -12.03 -1.63
C LEU A 212 20.44 -12.54 -0.84
N GLN A 213 21.29 -11.62 -0.42
CA GLN A 213 22.55 -11.95 0.27
C GLN A 213 22.36 -12.05 1.79
N THR A 214 21.44 -11.29 2.33
CA THR A 214 21.12 -11.24 3.77
C THR A 214 20.17 -12.37 4.15
N LYS A 215 20.64 -13.28 5.05
CA LYS A 215 19.84 -14.42 5.50
C LYS A 215 18.94 -14.13 6.72
N ASP A 216 19.16 -13.03 7.41
CA ASP A 216 18.54 -12.74 8.72
C ASP A 216 17.38 -11.72 8.63
N LEU A 217 16.90 -11.50 7.45
CA LEU A 217 15.73 -10.67 7.20
C LEU A 217 14.62 -11.63 6.75
N TRP A 218 13.53 -11.61 7.47
CA TRP A 218 12.41 -12.48 7.13
C TRP A 218 11.70 -11.99 5.88
#